data_1cd2ccae527304fea66ca81595bc74d0
#
_entry.id   1cd2ccae527304fea66ca81595bc74d0
#
_cell.length_a   1.000
_cell.length_b   1.000
_cell.length_c   1.000
_cell.angle_alpha   90.00
_cell.angle_beta   90.00
_cell.angle_gamma   90.00
#
_symmetry.space_group_name_H-M   'P 1'
#
loop_
_entity.id
_entity.type
_entity.pdbx_description
1 polymer ?
#
loop_
_entity_poly.entity_id
_entity_poly.type
_entity_poly.pdbx_seq_one_letter_code
_entity_poly.pdbx_strand_id
1 'polypeptide(L)'
;VGDAFLVSWKLCDGELPGFSSFDDQASEEQRLKANSLVKCSIGKGRKVTPSQLADAAICSFLRCQLDLEEANREGELREYSTRPAVQQRFGQDFAVKMGFGMHVGWAVEGAIGSSLKIDATYLSPHVEMSDRLEAASKVFGTPLNLSHWLRNLASPSITGVTRPVARLKADGVSSAFDVFALDVTDRVSNFGRQFCDAEDSKGDFVDWAHADVLKVQASLHPLFRSTWKQGYEAFLSGDWSVARKQFNEASRLKPGDGPAAYLLSVMAR
;
A
#
# COMPACT_ATOMS: atom_id res chain seq x y z
N VAL A 1 6.04 -10.45 21.69
CA VAL A 1 4.65 -10.53 21.24
C VAL A 1 4.49 -9.42 20.23
N GLY A 2 4.27 -9.76 18.96
CA GLY A 2 4.06 -8.80 17.89
C GLY A 2 2.64 -8.23 17.93
N ASP A 3 2.51 -7.02 17.46
CA ASP A 3 1.26 -6.28 17.23
C ASP A 3 0.91 -6.21 15.73
N ALA A 4 1.53 -7.09 14.92
CA ALA A 4 1.32 -7.18 13.50
C ALA A 4 0.34 -8.30 13.11
N PHE A 5 -0.44 -8.04 12.07
CA PHE A 5 -1.37 -9.01 11.48
C PHE A 5 -0.96 -9.27 10.04
N LEU A 6 -0.89 -10.54 9.65
CA LEU A 6 -0.73 -10.96 8.27
C LEU A 6 -2.09 -11.33 7.70
N VAL A 7 -2.48 -10.65 6.62
CA VAL A 7 -3.69 -10.97 5.84
C VAL A 7 -3.26 -11.40 4.45
N SER A 8 -3.77 -12.52 3.98
CA SER A 8 -3.43 -13.07 2.67
C SER A 8 -4.65 -13.29 1.80
N TRP A 9 -4.50 -13.04 0.51
CA TRP A 9 -5.48 -13.35 -0.53
C TRP A 9 -4.86 -14.32 -1.53
N LYS A 10 -5.41 -15.49 -1.62
CA LYS A 10 -4.92 -16.52 -2.54
C LYS A 10 -5.34 -16.19 -3.97
N LEU A 11 -4.37 -15.95 -4.84
CA LEU A 11 -4.60 -15.68 -6.26
C LEU A 11 -4.81 -16.96 -7.04
N CYS A 12 -3.96 -17.97 -6.85
CA CYS A 12 -4.03 -19.27 -7.51
C CYS A 12 -3.26 -20.33 -6.70
N ASP A 13 -3.44 -21.59 -7.09
CA ASP A 13 -2.56 -22.69 -6.68
C ASP A 13 -1.39 -22.76 -7.69
N GLY A 14 -0.16 -22.63 -7.21
CA GLY A 14 1.04 -22.59 -8.05
C GLY A 14 1.45 -21.18 -8.48
N GLU A 15 2.19 -21.08 -9.57
CA GLU A 15 2.83 -19.84 -9.99
C GLU A 15 1.85 -18.89 -10.69
N LEU A 16 1.93 -17.61 -10.33
CA LEU A 16 1.26 -16.55 -11.07
C LEU A 16 2.23 -16.00 -12.14
N PRO A 17 1.89 -16.07 -13.43
CA PRO A 17 2.77 -15.63 -14.51
C PRO A 17 3.25 -14.19 -14.34
N GLY A 18 4.58 -13.99 -14.32
CA GLY A 18 5.22 -12.69 -14.17
C GLY A 18 5.28 -12.13 -12.74
N PHE A 19 4.91 -12.96 -11.73
CA PHE A 19 4.92 -12.56 -10.31
C PHE A 19 5.54 -13.62 -9.42
N SER A 20 6.28 -14.56 -10.01
CA SER A 20 6.81 -15.72 -9.29
C SER A 20 8.18 -15.46 -8.65
N SER A 21 8.91 -14.45 -9.12
CA SER A 21 10.21 -14.08 -8.55
C SER A 21 10.35 -12.56 -8.38
N PHE A 22 11.30 -12.15 -7.52
CA PHE A 22 11.66 -10.74 -7.37
C PHE A 22 12.35 -10.15 -8.61
N ASP A 23 12.81 -10.98 -9.53
CA ASP A 23 13.45 -10.55 -10.77
C ASP A 23 12.42 -10.27 -11.88
N ASP A 24 11.19 -10.71 -11.68
CA ASP A 24 10.11 -10.43 -12.61
C ASP A 24 9.78 -8.92 -12.58
N GLN A 25 10.09 -8.24 -13.68
CA GLN A 25 9.61 -6.89 -13.91
C GLN A 25 8.16 -6.97 -14.40
N ALA A 26 7.22 -7.03 -13.46
CA ALA A 26 5.81 -7.15 -13.77
C ALA A 26 5.36 -6.05 -14.74
N SER A 27 5.27 -6.40 -16.02
CA SER A 27 4.85 -5.54 -17.10
C SER A 27 3.33 -5.58 -17.30
N GLU A 28 2.80 -4.66 -18.10
CA GLU A 28 1.39 -4.70 -18.49
C GLU A 28 1.03 -6.00 -19.20
N GLU A 29 1.92 -6.52 -20.04
CA GLU A 29 1.74 -7.79 -20.75
C GLU A 29 1.62 -8.96 -19.75
N GLN A 30 2.48 -9.02 -18.75
CA GLN A 30 2.43 -10.05 -17.71
C GLN A 30 1.14 -9.96 -16.89
N ARG A 31 0.67 -8.75 -16.56
CA ARG A 31 -0.61 -8.54 -15.89
C ARG A 31 -1.79 -9.04 -16.74
N LEU A 32 -1.79 -8.71 -18.03
CA LEU A 32 -2.82 -9.18 -18.96
C LEU A 32 -2.81 -10.71 -19.08
N LYS A 33 -1.63 -11.31 -19.16
CA LYS A 33 -1.45 -12.76 -19.18
C LYS A 33 -1.96 -13.41 -17.88
N ALA A 34 -1.61 -12.88 -16.71
CA ALA A 34 -2.12 -13.37 -15.43
C ALA A 34 -3.65 -13.31 -15.38
N ASN A 35 -4.25 -12.20 -15.77
CA ASN A 35 -5.71 -12.01 -15.78
C ASN A 35 -6.44 -12.93 -16.78
N SER A 36 -5.78 -13.35 -17.86
CA SER A 36 -6.38 -14.27 -18.85
C SER A 36 -6.32 -15.72 -18.41
N LEU A 37 -5.24 -16.13 -17.73
CA LEU A 37 -4.98 -17.51 -17.36
C LEU A 37 -5.52 -17.88 -15.97
N VAL A 38 -5.57 -16.92 -15.06
CA VAL A 38 -5.93 -17.18 -13.67
C VAL A 38 -7.27 -16.57 -13.31
N LYS A 39 -8.10 -17.34 -12.61
CA LYS A 39 -9.36 -16.89 -12.01
C LYS A 39 -9.35 -17.19 -10.53
N CYS A 40 -9.36 -16.14 -9.74
CA CYS A 40 -9.45 -16.21 -8.29
C CYS A 40 -10.91 -16.47 -7.87
N SER A 41 -11.10 -17.03 -6.69
CA SER A 41 -12.43 -17.22 -6.09
C SER A 41 -12.53 -16.40 -4.80
N ILE A 42 -13.59 -15.63 -4.66
CA ILE A 42 -13.87 -14.87 -3.45
C ILE A 42 -15.29 -15.10 -2.95
N GLY A 43 -15.49 -14.99 -1.65
CA GLY A 43 -16.80 -15.12 -1.03
C GLY A 43 -17.55 -16.38 -1.47
N LYS A 44 -18.78 -16.24 -1.92
CA LYS A 44 -19.68 -17.34 -2.37
C LYS A 44 -19.23 -18.01 -3.70
N GLY A 45 -17.94 -18.01 -4.01
CA GLY A 45 -17.39 -18.62 -5.23
C GLY A 45 -17.42 -17.70 -6.45
N ARG A 46 -17.60 -16.39 -6.25
CA ARG A 46 -17.50 -15.41 -7.31
C ARG A 46 -16.09 -15.42 -7.93
N LYS A 47 -16.05 -15.51 -9.25
CA LYS A 47 -14.79 -15.53 -10.01
C LYS A 47 -14.35 -14.12 -10.36
N VAL A 48 -13.09 -13.82 -10.05
CA VAL A 48 -12.45 -12.53 -10.29
C VAL A 48 -11.08 -12.70 -10.92
N THR A 49 -10.59 -11.68 -11.57
CA THR A 49 -9.21 -11.66 -12.06
C THR A 49 -8.23 -11.33 -10.94
N PRO A 50 -6.94 -11.69 -11.08
CA PRO A 50 -5.89 -11.24 -10.17
C PRO A 50 -5.84 -9.73 -9.96
N SER A 51 -6.04 -8.93 -11.01
CA SER A 51 -6.13 -7.47 -10.91
C SER A 51 -7.28 -7.00 -10.03
N GLN A 52 -8.47 -7.55 -10.24
CA GLN A 52 -9.63 -7.20 -9.43
C GLN A 52 -9.44 -7.56 -7.95
N LEU A 53 -8.79 -8.70 -7.68
CA LEU A 53 -8.48 -9.09 -6.31
C LEU A 53 -7.42 -8.18 -5.68
N ALA A 54 -6.40 -7.78 -6.44
CA ALA A 54 -5.41 -6.81 -5.99
C ALA A 54 -6.05 -5.45 -5.66
N ASP A 55 -6.91 -4.94 -6.53
CA ASP A 55 -7.66 -3.70 -6.28
C ASP A 55 -8.52 -3.78 -5.03
N ALA A 56 -9.24 -4.89 -4.84
CA ALA A 56 -10.07 -5.11 -3.66
C ALA A 56 -9.23 -5.17 -2.37
N ALA A 57 -8.08 -5.82 -2.41
CA ALA A 57 -7.15 -5.88 -1.28
C ALA A 57 -6.60 -4.50 -0.91
N ILE A 58 -6.16 -3.71 -1.90
CA ILE A 58 -5.66 -2.35 -1.66
C ILE A 58 -6.80 -1.45 -1.11
N CYS A 59 -7.99 -1.54 -1.69
CA CYS A 59 -9.15 -0.79 -1.25
C CYS A 59 -9.55 -1.13 0.19
N SER A 60 -9.47 -2.40 0.60
CA SER A 60 -9.81 -2.82 1.96
C SER A 60 -8.85 -2.22 3.00
N PHE A 61 -7.55 -2.14 2.73
CA PHE A 61 -6.61 -1.48 3.64
C PHE A 61 -6.74 0.04 3.65
N LEU A 62 -7.04 0.65 2.49
CA LEU A 62 -7.38 2.07 2.46
C LEU A 62 -8.61 2.38 3.34
N ARG A 63 -9.63 1.52 3.27
CA ARG A 63 -10.80 1.63 4.14
C ARG A 63 -10.43 1.47 5.60
N CYS A 64 -9.63 0.45 5.97
CA CYS A 64 -9.15 0.29 7.35
C CYS A 64 -8.42 1.54 7.87
N GLN A 65 -7.62 2.19 7.02
CA GLN A 65 -6.95 3.44 7.39
C GLN A 65 -7.94 4.56 7.67
N LEU A 66 -8.92 4.76 6.78
CA LEU A 66 -9.93 5.81 6.92
C LEU A 66 -10.84 5.57 8.12
N ASP A 67 -11.30 4.32 8.33
CA ASP A 67 -12.13 3.93 9.48
C ASP A 67 -11.36 4.14 10.80
N LEU A 68 -10.06 3.83 10.84
CA LEU A 68 -9.22 4.06 12.02
C LEU A 68 -9.04 5.57 12.32
N GLU A 69 -8.86 6.38 11.28
CA GLU A 69 -8.80 7.84 11.45
C GLU A 69 -10.13 8.41 11.95
N GLU A 70 -11.26 7.88 11.48
CA GLU A 70 -12.59 8.25 11.93
C GLU A 70 -12.80 7.85 13.40
N ALA A 71 -12.47 6.61 13.79
CA ALA A 71 -12.58 6.12 15.16
C ALA A 71 -11.72 6.92 16.16
N ASN A 72 -10.51 7.33 15.78
CA ASN A 72 -9.68 8.23 16.58
C ASN A 72 -10.37 9.59 16.79
N ARG A 73 -10.96 10.16 15.75
CA ARG A 73 -11.61 11.47 15.78
C ARG A 73 -12.90 11.46 16.58
N GLU A 74 -13.74 10.45 16.40
CA GLU A 74 -15.03 10.31 17.08
C GLU A 74 -14.89 9.89 18.53
N GLY A 75 -13.68 9.53 18.93
CA GLY A 75 -13.35 9.19 20.30
C GLY A 75 -13.68 7.75 20.68
N GLU A 76 -13.97 6.89 19.74
CA GLU A 76 -14.20 5.46 19.99
C GLU A 76 -12.96 4.79 20.61
N LEU A 77 -11.76 5.28 20.25
CA LEU A 77 -10.49 4.79 20.79
C LEU A 77 -10.01 5.58 22.04
N ARG A 78 -10.83 6.49 22.56
CA ARG A 78 -10.46 7.36 23.68
C ARG A 78 -10.09 6.59 24.93
N GLU A 79 -10.80 5.50 25.23
CA GLU A 79 -10.49 4.65 26.38
C GLU A 79 -9.03 4.14 26.36
N TYR A 80 -8.48 3.86 25.17
CA TYR A 80 -7.09 3.43 25.02
C TYR A 80 -6.12 4.60 25.05
N SER A 81 -6.41 5.68 24.33
CA SER A 81 -5.51 6.83 24.18
C SER A 81 -5.36 7.65 25.48
N THR A 82 -6.35 7.62 26.37
CA THR A 82 -6.32 8.35 27.65
C THR A 82 -5.76 7.53 28.80
N ARG A 83 -5.38 6.27 28.62
CA ARG A 83 -4.75 5.45 29.68
C ARG A 83 -3.45 6.09 30.15
N PRO A 84 -3.23 6.28 31.48
CA PRO A 84 -2.03 6.94 31.99
C PRO A 84 -0.73 6.33 31.48
N ALA A 85 -0.63 4.99 31.41
CA ALA A 85 0.54 4.29 30.89
C ALA A 85 0.80 4.58 29.40
N VAL A 86 -0.26 4.78 28.60
CA VAL A 86 -0.15 5.13 27.17
C VAL A 86 0.30 6.58 27.03
N GLN A 87 -0.33 7.50 27.78
CA GLN A 87 0.04 8.91 27.73
C GLN A 87 1.45 9.18 28.26
N GLN A 88 1.88 8.45 29.28
CA GLN A 88 3.26 8.52 29.79
C GLN A 88 4.28 8.08 28.73
N ARG A 89 3.95 7.07 27.92
CA ARG A 89 4.87 6.51 26.92
C ARG A 89 4.85 7.24 25.59
N PHE A 90 3.69 7.72 25.14
CA PHE A 90 3.47 8.23 23.79
C PHE A 90 3.01 9.69 23.73
N GLY A 91 2.78 10.34 24.88
CA GLY A 91 2.26 11.70 24.97
C GLY A 91 0.74 11.78 25.09
N GLN A 92 0.24 12.99 25.41
CA GLN A 92 -1.19 13.22 25.64
C GLN A 92 -2.01 13.20 24.34
N ASP A 93 -1.37 13.55 23.22
CA ASP A 93 -2.01 13.59 21.89
C ASP A 93 -1.88 12.26 21.12
N PHE A 94 -1.72 11.16 21.87
CA PHE A 94 -1.59 9.85 21.25
C PHE A 94 -2.86 9.46 20.48
N ALA A 95 -2.70 9.12 19.23
CA ALA A 95 -3.70 8.49 18.38
C ALA A 95 -3.21 7.11 17.90
N VAL A 96 -4.12 6.16 17.84
CA VAL A 96 -3.80 4.82 17.32
C VAL A 96 -3.49 4.95 15.83
N LYS A 97 -2.36 4.40 15.41
CA LYS A 97 -1.91 4.39 13.99
C LYS A 97 -1.56 2.98 13.58
N MET A 98 -1.87 2.64 12.35
CA MET A 98 -1.46 1.40 11.72
C MET A 98 -0.68 1.69 10.45
N GLY A 99 0.38 0.92 10.22
CA GLY A 99 1.08 0.86 8.94
C GLY A 99 0.65 -0.38 8.18
N PHE A 100 0.61 -0.27 6.85
CA PHE A 100 0.25 -1.39 5.98
C PHE A 100 1.31 -1.55 4.90
N GLY A 101 1.88 -2.75 4.80
CA GLY A 101 2.80 -3.15 3.75
C GLY A 101 2.16 -4.21 2.87
N MET A 102 2.00 -3.95 1.60
CA MET A 102 1.33 -4.85 0.68
C MET A 102 2.25 -5.30 -0.45
N HIS A 103 2.29 -6.59 -0.65
CA HIS A 103 3.11 -7.22 -1.68
C HIS A 103 2.38 -8.40 -2.32
N VAL A 104 2.85 -8.84 -3.49
CA VAL A 104 2.39 -10.04 -4.18
C VAL A 104 3.57 -10.95 -4.45
N GLY A 105 3.39 -12.24 -4.22
CA GLY A 105 4.39 -13.25 -4.48
C GLY A 105 3.92 -14.63 -4.03
N TRP A 106 4.75 -15.63 -4.20
CA TRP A 106 4.47 -16.99 -3.75
C TRP A 106 4.68 -17.13 -2.23
N ALA A 107 3.98 -18.05 -1.62
CA ALA A 107 4.24 -18.49 -0.26
C ALA A 107 3.91 -19.96 -0.10
N VAL A 108 4.65 -20.63 0.77
CA VAL A 108 4.33 -21.97 1.23
C VAL A 108 3.40 -21.83 2.44
N GLU A 109 2.19 -22.37 2.32
CA GLU A 109 1.22 -22.43 3.38
C GLU A 109 1.33 -23.77 4.08
N GLY A 110 1.42 -23.78 5.40
CA GLY A 110 1.51 -24.99 6.16
C GLY A 110 1.49 -24.81 7.68
N ALA A 111 1.41 -25.92 8.36
CA ALA A 111 1.54 -25.98 9.81
C ALA A 111 3.01 -26.14 10.18
N ILE A 112 3.55 -25.20 10.93
CA ILE A 112 4.93 -25.24 11.45
C ILE A 112 4.86 -25.24 12.98
N GLY A 113 5.60 -26.15 13.58
CA GLY A 113 5.62 -26.19 15.03
C GLY A 113 6.34 -27.41 15.60
N SER A 114 6.17 -27.57 16.89
CA SER A 114 6.66 -28.69 17.69
C SER A 114 5.47 -29.47 18.23
N SER A 115 5.79 -30.53 19.02
CA SER A 115 4.75 -31.26 19.76
C SER A 115 3.99 -30.43 20.79
N LEU A 116 4.49 -29.22 21.12
CA LEU A 116 3.90 -28.35 22.14
C LEU A 116 3.09 -27.19 21.52
N LYS A 117 3.45 -26.77 20.31
CA LYS A 117 2.77 -25.65 19.64
C LYS A 117 2.85 -25.83 18.12
N ILE A 118 1.71 -25.71 17.46
CA ILE A 118 1.60 -25.72 15.99
C ILE A 118 0.91 -24.44 15.57
N ASP A 119 1.56 -23.69 14.69
CA ASP A 119 1.01 -22.49 14.08
C ASP A 119 0.81 -22.71 12.58
N ALA A 120 -0.36 -22.37 12.05
CA ALA A 120 -0.55 -22.24 10.62
C ALA A 120 0.11 -20.94 10.17
N THR A 121 0.99 -21.04 9.19
CA THR A 121 1.78 -19.89 8.75
C THR A 121 2.08 -19.93 7.27
N TYR A 122 2.49 -18.78 6.76
CA TYR A 122 3.03 -18.61 5.42
C TYR A 122 4.54 -18.39 5.49
N LEU A 123 5.30 -19.20 4.78
CA LEU A 123 6.75 -19.08 4.71
C LEU A 123 7.18 -18.63 3.31
N SER A 124 7.76 -17.44 3.22
CA SER A 124 8.26 -16.91 1.96
C SER A 124 9.05 -15.62 2.18
N PRO A 125 10.06 -15.32 1.36
CA PRO A 125 10.69 -14.00 1.32
C PRO A 125 9.71 -12.89 0.91
N HIS A 126 8.61 -13.22 0.23
CA HIS A 126 7.55 -12.28 -0.12
C HIS A 126 6.71 -11.85 1.09
N VAL A 127 6.53 -12.72 2.09
CA VAL A 127 5.92 -12.36 3.38
C VAL A 127 6.81 -11.37 4.11
N GLU A 128 8.12 -11.62 4.15
CA GLU A 128 9.10 -10.70 4.74
C GLU A 128 9.12 -9.34 4.01
N MET A 129 8.90 -9.33 2.69
CA MET A 129 8.80 -8.08 1.94
C MET A 129 7.60 -7.24 2.39
N SER A 130 6.46 -7.86 2.67
CA SER A 130 5.29 -7.14 3.21
C SER A 130 5.57 -6.52 4.58
N ASP A 131 6.25 -7.25 5.46
CA ASP A 131 6.69 -6.77 6.78
C ASP A 131 7.65 -5.56 6.64
N ARG A 132 8.65 -5.67 5.75
CA ARG A 132 9.58 -4.57 5.48
C ARG A 132 8.88 -3.32 4.91
N LEU A 133 7.87 -3.49 4.06
CA LEU A 133 7.06 -2.38 3.54
C LEU A 133 6.20 -1.73 4.64
N GLU A 134 5.66 -2.55 5.58
CA GLU A 134 4.99 -2.01 6.76
C GLU A 134 5.95 -1.18 7.60
N ALA A 135 7.10 -1.74 7.99
CA ALA A 135 8.10 -1.04 8.77
C ALA A 135 8.57 0.27 8.12
N ALA A 136 8.67 0.29 6.78
CA ALA A 136 9.01 1.47 6.00
C ALA A 136 7.95 2.57 6.06
N SER A 137 6.71 2.27 6.46
CA SER A 137 5.64 3.26 6.62
C SER A 137 6.03 4.38 7.58
N LYS A 138 6.74 4.04 8.64
CA LYS A 138 7.25 4.99 9.65
C LYS A 138 8.37 5.87 9.09
N VAL A 139 9.20 5.31 8.20
CA VAL A 139 10.33 6.02 7.58
C VAL A 139 9.85 6.98 6.50
N PHE A 140 8.89 6.54 5.68
CA PHE A 140 8.35 7.38 4.60
C PHE A 140 7.23 8.30 5.06
N GLY A 141 6.64 8.06 6.24
CA GLY A 141 5.46 8.78 6.70
C GLY A 141 4.22 8.50 5.84
N THR A 142 4.14 7.29 5.28
CA THR A 142 3.04 6.82 4.43
C THR A 142 2.39 5.62 5.08
N PRO A 143 1.11 5.68 5.47
CA PRO A 143 0.48 4.58 6.20
C PRO A 143 0.28 3.32 5.34
N LEU A 144 0.12 3.46 4.03
CA LEU A 144 -0.08 2.33 3.10
C LEU A 144 1.00 2.32 2.03
N ASN A 145 1.85 1.30 2.06
CA ASN A 145 2.91 1.08 1.09
C ASN A 145 2.63 -0.13 0.22
N LEU A 146 2.78 0.04 -1.08
CA LEU A 146 2.60 -0.99 -2.10
C LEU A 146 3.93 -1.29 -2.77
N SER A 147 4.24 -2.57 -2.96
CA SER A 147 5.34 -2.93 -3.84
C SER A 147 5.01 -2.63 -5.30
N HIS A 148 6.02 -2.40 -6.10
CA HIS A 148 5.93 -2.26 -7.55
C HIS A 148 5.19 -3.45 -8.20
N TRP A 149 5.44 -4.69 -7.77
CA TRP A 149 4.76 -5.88 -8.31
C TRP A 149 3.25 -5.85 -8.05
N LEU A 150 2.82 -5.55 -6.82
CA LEU A 150 1.40 -5.46 -6.51
C LEU A 150 0.73 -4.30 -7.26
N ARG A 151 1.38 -3.13 -7.29
CA ARG A 151 0.87 -1.98 -8.03
C ARG A 151 0.69 -2.29 -9.51
N ASN A 152 1.60 -3.08 -10.11
CA ASN A 152 1.52 -3.46 -11.52
C ASN A 152 0.54 -4.62 -11.77
N LEU A 153 0.22 -5.43 -10.76
CA LEU A 153 -0.86 -6.42 -10.84
C LEU A 153 -2.25 -5.76 -10.79
N ALA A 154 -2.41 -4.70 -10.01
CA ALA A 154 -3.66 -3.95 -9.90
C ALA A 154 -4.11 -3.35 -11.25
N SER A 155 -5.33 -2.87 -11.32
CA SER A 155 -5.85 -2.27 -12.55
C SER A 155 -5.07 -1.01 -12.96
N PRO A 156 -5.01 -0.67 -14.26
CA PRO A 156 -4.26 0.52 -14.72
C PRO A 156 -4.72 1.83 -14.09
N SER A 157 -5.98 1.94 -13.72
CA SER A 157 -6.57 3.15 -13.11
C SER A 157 -5.93 3.51 -11.76
N ILE A 158 -5.33 2.54 -11.04
CA ILE A 158 -4.60 2.80 -9.78
C ILE A 158 -3.43 3.78 -9.96
N THR A 159 -2.92 3.91 -11.18
CA THR A 159 -1.84 4.87 -11.49
C THR A 159 -2.24 6.31 -11.22
N GLY A 160 -3.53 6.62 -11.37
CA GLY A 160 -4.09 7.94 -11.12
C GLY A 160 -4.09 8.35 -9.64
N VAL A 161 -4.05 7.40 -8.72
CA VAL A 161 -4.18 7.64 -7.27
C VAL A 161 -2.92 7.29 -6.48
N THR A 162 -1.95 6.59 -7.07
CA THR A 162 -0.68 6.22 -6.42
C THR A 162 0.50 6.99 -7.00
N ARG A 163 1.57 7.13 -6.20
CA ARG A 163 2.85 7.68 -6.65
C ARG A 163 4.02 6.86 -6.09
N PRO A 164 5.17 6.81 -6.77
CA PRO A 164 6.39 6.25 -6.20
C PRO A 164 6.88 7.17 -5.07
N VAL A 165 7.28 6.58 -3.94
CA VAL A 165 7.74 7.33 -2.75
C VAL A 165 9.19 7.05 -2.40
N ALA A 166 9.70 5.89 -2.81
CA ALA A 166 11.09 5.52 -2.61
C ALA A 166 11.50 4.47 -3.63
N ARG A 167 12.82 4.40 -3.90
CA ARG A 167 13.44 3.30 -4.64
C ARG A 167 14.37 2.55 -3.71
N LEU A 168 14.09 1.28 -3.50
CA LEU A 168 14.78 0.44 -2.55
C LEU A 168 15.52 -0.69 -3.24
N LYS A 169 16.59 -1.16 -2.60
CA LYS A 169 17.22 -2.45 -2.89
C LYS A 169 17.10 -3.30 -1.63
N ALA A 170 16.52 -4.46 -1.74
CA ALA A 170 16.38 -5.40 -0.65
C ALA A 170 17.28 -6.62 -0.87
N ASP A 171 17.68 -7.28 0.22
CA ASP A 171 18.42 -8.53 0.15
C ASP A 171 17.58 -9.59 -0.55
N GLY A 172 18.21 -10.35 -1.44
CA GLY A 172 17.54 -11.36 -2.25
C GLY A 172 16.80 -10.81 -3.49
N VAL A 173 16.83 -9.50 -3.72
CA VAL A 173 16.29 -8.85 -4.93
C VAL A 173 17.44 -8.36 -5.79
N SER A 174 17.50 -8.83 -7.05
CA SER A 174 18.61 -8.52 -7.96
C SER A 174 18.65 -7.05 -8.37
N SER A 175 17.49 -6.43 -8.54
CA SER A 175 17.34 -5.04 -8.98
C SER A 175 16.62 -4.18 -7.94
N ALA A 176 16.93 -2.88 -7.96
CA ALA A 176 16.19 -1.91 -7.16
C ALA A 176 14.76 -1.77 -7.69
N PHE A 177 13.79 -1.60 -6.79
CA PHE A 177 12.38 -1.49 -7.10
C PHE A 177 11.74 -0.26 -6.45
N ASP A 178 10.66 0.23 -7.05
CA ASP A 178 9.91 1.35 -6.52
C ASP A 178 8.87 0.90 -5.50
N VAL A 179 8.76 1.66 -4.42
CA VAL A 179 7.66 1.58 -3.45
C VAL A 179 6.67 2.67 -3.77
N PHE A 180 5.41 2.32 -3.80
CA PHE A 180 4.30 3.23 -4.09
C PHE A 180 3.47 3.47 -2.84
N ALA A 181 2.92 4.67 -2.73
CA ALA A 181 1.92 5.00 -1.73
C ALA A 181 0.69 5.64 -2.39
N LEU A 182 -0.43 5.51 -1.71
CA LEU A 182 -1.67 6.18 -2.04
C LEU A 182 -1.79 7.41 -1.14
N ASP A 183 -1.93 8.59 -1.74
CA ASP A 183 -2.09 9.82 -0.98
C ASP A 183 -3.52 9.91 -0.44
N VAL A 184 -3.65 10.08 0.87
CA VAL A 184 -4.90 10.37 1.55
C VAL A 184 -4.78 11.80 2.09
N THR A 185 -5.56 12.73 1.56
CA THR A 185 -5.57 14.12 2.00
C THR A 185 -6.87 14.51 2.65
N ASP A 186 -7.94 13.82 2.29
CA ASP A 186 -9.29 14.10 2.73
C ASP A 186 -9.95 12.87 3.33
N ARG A 187 -10.78 13.11 4.31
CA ARG A 187 -11.55 12.08 5.00
C ARG A 187 -12.84 11.83 4.27
N VAL A 188 -13.12 10.57 4.01
CA VAL A 188 -14.36 10.16 3.35
C VAL A 188 -15.05 9.14 4.24
N SER A 189 -16.09 9.59 4.96
CA SER A 189 -16.91 8.68 5.79
C SER A 189 -17.60 7.65 4.90
N ASN A 190 -17.66 6.41 5.38
CA ASN A 190 -18.24 5.27 4.66
C ASN A 190 -17.57 4.95 3.31
N PHE A 191 -16.28 5.26 3.18
CA PHE A 191 -15.51 4.92 2.00
C PHE A 191 -15.62 3.42 1.66
N GLY A 192 -15.83 3.14 0.39
CA GLY A 192 -15.81 1.76 -0.12
C GLY A 192 -17.06 0.92 0.15
N ARG A 193 -18.06 1.37 0.91
CA ARG A 193 -19.30 0.61 1.08
C ARG A 193 -19.98 0.31 -0.25
N GLN A 194 -19.99 1.28 -1.16
CA GLN A 194 -20.60 1.12 -2.49
C GLN A 194 -19.77 0.23 -3.42
N PHE A 195 -18.45 0.12 -3.21
CA PHE A 195 -17.56 -0.72 -4.03
C PHE A 195 -17.54 -2.17 -3.58
N CYS A 196 -17.69 -2.41 -2.26
CA CYS A 196 -17.64 -3.76 -1.70
C CYS A 196 -19.00 -4.46 -1.69
N ASP A 197 -20.09 -3.70 -1.64
CA ASP A 197 -21.47 -4.22 -1.49
C ASP A 197 -22.18 -4.42 -2.82
N ALA A 198 -21.55 -4.13 -3.95
CA ALA A 198 -22.14 -4.32 -5.26
C ALA A 198 -22.28 -5.82 -5.61
N GLU A 199 -23.20 -6.52 -4.93
CA GLU A 199 -23.59 -7.89 -5.27
C GLU A 199 -24.08 -8.00 -6.73
N ASP A 200 -24.51 -6.89 -7.32
CA ASP A 200 -25.13 -6.81 -8.66
C ASP A 200 -24.24 -6.17 -9.73
N SER A 201 -23.08 -5.65 -9.41
CA SER A 201 -22.25 -5.00 -10.42
C SER A 201 -21.59 -6.03 -11.33
N LYS A 202 -22.01 -6.08 -12.57
CA LYS A 202 -21.37 -6.80 -13.69
C LYS A 202 -20.02 -6.21 -14.09
N GLY A 203 -19.49 -5.26 -13.33
CA GLY A 203 -18.31 -4.45 -13.62
C GLY A 203 -17.19 -4.59 -12.61
N ASP A 204 -16.22 -3.74 -12.73
CA ASP A 204 -14.99 -3.70 -11.97
C ASP A 204 -15.25 -3.56 -10.47
N PHE A 205 -14.52 -4.36 -9.67
CA PHE A 205 -14.66 -4.40 -8.21
C PHE A 205 -14.32 -3.07 -7.54
N VAL A 206 -13.36 -2.36 -8.08
CA VAL A 206 -12.93 -1.03 -7.62
C VAL A 206 -12.65 -0.19 -8.85
N ASP A 207 -13.37 0.88 -9.00
CA ASP A 207 -13.04 1.92 -9.98
C ASP A 207 -12.23 3.03 -9.27
N TRP A 208 -10.93 3.03 -9.49
CA TRP A 208 -10.02 4.05 -8.92
C TRP A 208 -10.28 5.45 -9.48
N ALA A 209 -11.02 5.58 -10.57
CA ALA A 209 -11.47 6.86 -11.12
C ALA A 209 -12.84 7.31 -10.56
N HIS A 210 -13.48 6.49 -9.71
CA HIS A 210 -14.76 6.83 -9.12
C HIS A 210 -14.66 8.10 -8.25
N ALA A 211 -15.71 8.90 -8.28
CA ALA A 211 -15.76 10.18 -7.59
C ALA A 211 -15.43 10.09 -6.09
N ASP A 212 -15.84 9.02 -5.41
CA ASP A 212 -15.57 8.85 -3.97
C ASP A 212 -14.09 8.50 -3.70
N VAL A 213 -13.42 7.79 -4.60
CA VAL A 213 -11.97 7.59 -4.51
C VAL A 213 -11.24 8.91 -4.72
N LEU A 214 -11.67 9.69 -5.69
CA LEU A 214 -11.07 11.00 -5.96
C LEU A 214 -11.30 11.99 -4.81
N LYS A 215 -12.39 11.89 -4.07
CA LYS A 215 -12.63 12.68 -2.84
C LYS A 215 -11.55 12.48 -1.78
N VAL A 216 -10.98 11.29 -1.66
CA VAL A 216 -9.88 11.00 -0.71
C VAL A 216 -8.65 11.88 -0.98
N GLN A 217 -8.55 12.42 -2.19
CA GLN A 217 -7.45 13.27 -2.66
C GLN A 217 -7.91 14.67 -3.09
N ALA A 218 -9.11 15.08 -2.69
CA ALA A 218 -9.71 16.35 -3.17
C ALA A 218 -8.90 17.60 -2.78
N SER A 219 -8.28 17.58 -1.59
CA SER A 219 -7.42 18.69 -1.13
C SER A 219 -6.00 18.66 -1.70
N LEU A 220 -5.66 17.64 -2.50
CA LEU A 220 -4.34 17.57 -3.10
C LEU A 220 -4.19 18.65 -4.18
N HIS A 221 -3.19 19.52 -4.02
CA HIS A 221 -2.97 20.61 -4.98
C HIS A 221 -2.77 20.04 -6.40
N PRO A 222 -3.42 20.59 -7.44
CA PRO A 222 -3.37 20.04 -8.80
C PRO A 222 -1.96 19.86 -9.37
N LEU A 223 -1.03 20.74 -9.02
CA LEU A 223 0.36 20.67 -9.47
C LEU A 223 1.21 19.70 -8.66
N PHE A 224 0.74 19.19 -7.52
CA PHE A 224 1.56 18.35 -6.64
C PHE A 224 2.09 17.11 -7.36
N ARG A 225 1.22 16.38 -8.07
CA ARG A 225 1.61 15.14 -8.76
C ARG A 225 2.63 15.35 -9.86
N SER A 226 2.48 16.41 -10.66
CA SER A 226 3.42 16.74 -11.72
C SER A 226 4.77 17.19 -11.15
N THR A 227 4.76 18.02 -10.12
CA THR A 227 5.97 18.49 -9.42
C THR A 227 6.68 17.30 -8.77
N TRP A 228 5.94 16.43 -8.08
CA TRP A 228 6.50 15.21 -7.49
C TRP A 228 7.15 14.30 -8.54
N LYS A 229 6.44 14.05 -9.65
CA LYS A 229 6.94 13.20 -10.74
C LYS A 229 8.25 13.73 -11.31
N GLN A 230 8.32 15.02 -11.61
CA GLN A 230 9.56 15.66 -12.10
C GLN A 230 10.70 15.53 -11.10
N GLY A 231 10.42 15.74 -9.81
CA GLY A 231 11.41 15.58 -8.74
C GLY A 231 11.91 14.15 -8.63
N TYR A 232 11.02 13.18 -8.71
CA TYR A 232 11.36 11.76 -8.59
C TYR A 232 12.16 11.26 -9.82
N GLU A 233 11.79 11.65 -11.02
CA GLU A 233 12.55 11.35 -12.25
C GLU A 233 13.95 11.97 -12.20
N ALA A 234 14.08 13.23 -11.78
CA ALA A 234 15.36 13.91 -11.59
C ALA A 234 16.22 13.21 -10.51
N PHE A 235 15.60 12.77 -9.41
CA PHE A 235 16.30 12.00 -8.36
C PHE A 235 16.85 10.68 -8.90
N LEU A 236 16.08 9.94 -9.68
CA LEU A 236 16.51 8.67 -10.27
C LEU A 236 17.60 8.84 -11.33
N SER A 237 17.58 9.95 -12.07
CA SER A 237 18.61 10.26 -13.08
C SER A 237 19.89 10.86 -12.48
N GLY A 238 19.91 11.14 -11.18
CA GLY A 238 21.07 11.74 -10.49
C GLY A 238 21.14 13.27 -10.60
N ASP A 239 20.14 13.94 -11.18
CA ASP A 239 20.03 15.40 -11.17
C ASP A 239 19.44 15.88 -9.84
N TRP A 240 20.26 15.79 -8.81
CA TRP A 240 19.84 16.12 -7.44
C TRP A 240 19.57 17.61 -7.23
N SER A 241 20.11 18.48 -8.11
CA SER A 241 19.81 19.91 -8.09
C SER A 241 18.34 20.17 -8.42
N VAL A 242 17.89 19.61 -9.54
CA VAL A 242 16.48 19.69 -9.97
C VAL A 242 15.59 18.92 -9.00
N ALA A 243 15.97 17.72 -8.59
CA ALA A 243 15.20 16.91 -7.63
C ALA A 243 14.92 17.68 -6.32
N ARG A 244 15.95 18.30 -5.75
CA ARG A 244 15.83 19.10 -4.52
C ARG A 244 14.87 20.28 -4.69
N LYS A 245 14.97 21.01 -5.81
CA LYS A 245 14.05 22.11 -6.12
C LYS A 245 12.60 21.63 -6.17
N GLN A 246 12.36 20.53 -6.89
CA GLN A 246 11.02 19.98 -7.06
C GLN A 246 10.43 19.39 -5.77
N PHE A 247 11.25 18.70 -4.95
CA PHE A 247 10.76 18.19 -3.66
C PHE A 247 10.49 19.30 -2.64
N ASN A 248 11.25 20.38 -2.65
CA ASN A 248 10.93 21.55 -1.84
C ASN A 248 9.62 22.20 -2.28
N GLU A 249 9.37 22.28 -3.59
CA GLU A 249 8.09 22.78 -4.10
C GLU A 249 6.94 21.81 -3.77
N ALA A 250 7.15 20.51 -3.93
CA ALA A 250 6.15 19.51 -3.52
C ALA A 250 5.80 19.63 -2.03
N SER A 251 6.79 19.89 -1.17
CA SER A 251 6.57 20.11 0.27
C SER A 251 5.76 21.39 0.56
N ARG A 252 5.81 22.40 -0.30
CA ARG A 252 4.96 23.61 -0.19
C ARG A 252 3.52 23.31 -0.62
N LEU A 253 3.37 22.50 -1.68
CA LEU A 253 2.06 22.10 -2.21
C LEU A 253 1.33 21.10 -1.32
N LYS A 254 2.08 20.28 -0.56
CA LYS A 254 1.57 19.33 0.43
C LYS A 254 2.42 19.42 1.69
N PRO A 255 2.12 20.35 2.61
CA PRO A 255 2.84 20.48 3.87
C PRO A 255 2.81 19.18 4.68
N GLY A 256 3.97 18.80 5.25
CA GLY A 256 4.09 17.58 6.03
C GLY A 256 4.20 16.29 5.19
N ASP A 257 4.47 16.38 3.90
CA ASP A 257 4.69 15.22 3.05
C ASP A 257 5.93 14.44 3.48
N GLY A 258 5.71 13.26 4.09
CA GLY A 258 6.79 12.41 4.61
C GLY A 258 7.78 11.96 3.54
N PRO A 259 7.34 11.48 2.36
CA PRO A 259 8.25 11.09 1.29
C PRO A 259 9.15 12.22 0.79
N ALA A 260 8.66 13.46 0.71
CA ALA A 260 9.47 14.60 0.33
C ALA A 260 10.56 14.88 1.38
N ALA A 261 10.18 14.87 2.66
CA ALA A 261 11.13 15.03 3.76
C ALA A 261 12.19 13.91 3.77
N TYR A 262 11.78 12.66 3.53
CA TYR A 262 12.68 11.52 3.44
C TYR A 262 13.69 11.69 2.30
N LEU A 263 13.25 11.93 1.07
CA LEU A 263 14.12 12.04 -0.10
C LEU A 263 15.06 13.27 0.01
N LEU A 264 14.58 14.39 0.54
CA LEU A 264 15.42 15.54 0.85
C LEU A 264 16.52 15.20 1.87
N SER A 265 16.20 14.40 2.89
CA SER A 265 17.18 13.94 3.89
C SER A 265 18.24 13.01 3.30
N VAL A 266 17.83 12.13 2.37
CA VAL A 266 18.76 11.23 1.64
C VAL A 266 19.75 12.03 0.80
N MET A 267 19.27 13.08 0.12
CA MET A 267 20.13 13.96 -0.71
C MET A 267 21.01 14.92 0.10
N ALA A 268 20.81 15.03 1.40
CA ALA A 268 21.61 15.87 2.28
C ALA A 268 22.82 15.13 2.89
N ARG A 269 22.84 13.81 2.79
CA ARG A 269 23.93 12.91 3.24
C ARG A 269 25.02 12.81 2.20
#